data_83ebf810f0a4acfa629fd3f91dcd6f77
#
_entry.id   83ebf810f0a4acfa629fd3f91dcd6f77
#
_cell.length_a   1.000
_cell.length_b   1.000
_cell.length_c   1.000
_cell.angle_alpha   90.00
_cell.angle_beta   90.00
_cell.angle_gamma   90.00
#
_symmetry.space_group_name_H-M   'P 1'
#
loop_
_entity.id
_entity.type
_entity.pdbx_description
1 polymer ?
#
loop_
_entity_poly.entity_id
_entity_poly.type
_entity_poly.pdbx_seq_one_letter_code
_entity_poly.pdbx_strand_id
1 'polypeptide(L)'
;MAGIKLKNIRKSYQVEDRNVPVLNGIDLDIPQGQITVILGQSGCGKTTLLRLTGGLEAADSGEVLWEGNHKTAFVFQEPRLMPWLTVWDNVVFGLKKAEQDKEKIQALIGTVGLSGFEKAYPSQLSGGMKQRTAIARALAYEPDFIMMDEPFAALDYFTREQMQKELLRVQKVKHSNILFVTHSIDEALILGDRIVVIEKGLVKKVYPVETPAEERNLLNDGFISLKRDIIN
;
A
#
# COMPACT_ATOMS: atom_id res chain seq x y z
N MET A 1 -1.67 -17.20 11.89
CA MET A 1 -3.04 -16.78 11.55
C MET A 1 -2.99 -16.19 10.16
N ALA A 2 -3.86 -16.61 9.25
CA ALA A 2 -3.85 -16.09 7.89
C ALA A 2 -4.77 -14.87 7.85
N GLY A 3 -4.33 -13.78 7.25
CA GLY A 3 -5.15 -12.59 7.09
C GLY A 3 -6.03 -12.68 5.82
N ILE A 4 -5.37 -12.87 4.67
CA ILE A 4 -6.03 -13.02 3.38
C ILE A 4 -5.38 -14.17 2.63
N LYS A 5 -6.19 -15.06 2.03
CA LYS A 5 -5.71 -16.11 1.15
C LYS A 5 -6.25 -15.92 -0.26
N LEU A 6 -5.36 -15.95 -1.20
CA LEU A 6 -5.65 -15.94 -2.63
C LEU A 6 -5.43 -17.33 -3.17
N LYS A 7 -6.44 -17.89 -3.83
CA LYS A 7 -6.38 -19.24 -4.40
C LYS A 7 -6.65 -19.21 -5.90
N ASN A 8 -5.64 -19.56 -6.69
CA ASN A 8 -5.67 -19.66 -8.13
C ASN A 8 -6.33 -18.45 -8.82
N ILE A 9 -5.98 -17.25 -8.38
CA ILE A 9 -6.56 -16.00 -8.88
C ILE A 9 -6.15 -15.77 -10.32
N ARG A 10 -7.14 -15.66 -11.21
CA ARG A 10 -6.96 -15.33 -12.63
C ARG A 10 -7.73 -14.08 -13.00
N LYS A 11 -7.14 -13.28 -13.86
CA LYS A 11 -7.76 -12.06 -14.38
C LYS A 11 -7.25 -11.74 -15.77
N SER A 12 -8.18 -11.43 -16.66
CA SER A 12 -7.90 -10.95 -18.01
C SER A 12 -8.72 -9.70 -18.29
N TYR A 13 -8.25 -8.89 -19.21
CA TYR A 13 -8.99 -7.73 -19.69
C TYR A 13 -9.19 -7.81 -21.20
N GLN A 14 -10.37 -7.42 -21.65
CA GLN A 14 -10.63 -7.23 -23.07
C GLN A 14 -10.06 -5.89 -23.51
N VAL A 15 -9.08 -5.94 -24.41
CA VAL A 15 -8.47 -4.74 -25.03
C VAL A 15 -8.69 -4.85 -26.51
N GLU A 16 -9.58 -4.02 -27.06
CA GLU A 16 -10.09 -4.15 -28.42
C GLU A 16 -10.64 -5.59 -28.63
N ASP A 17 -10.17 -6.30 -29.66
CA ASP A 17 -10.58 -7.67 -29.97
C ASP A 17 -9.68 -8.77 -29.29
N ARG A 18 -8.82 -8.37 -28.33
CA ARG A 18 -7.86 -9.28 -27.72
C ARG A 18 -8.14 -9.46 -26.23
N ASN A 19 -8.16 -10.71 -25.78
CA ASN A 19 -8.15 -11.03 -24.37
C ASN A 19 -6.71 -11.05 -23.85
N VAL A 20 -6.39 -10.11 -22.95
CA VAL A 20 -5.06 -9.93 -22.37
C VAL A 20 -5.03 -10.51 -20.97
N PRO A 21 -4.39 -11.67 -20.73
CA PRO A 21 -4.26 -12.24 -19.41
C PRO A 21 -3.27 -11.38 -18.58
N VAL A 22 -3.69 -11.03 -17.36
CA VAL A 22 -2.90 -10.20 -16.43
C VAL A 22 -2.49 -10.98 -15.19
N LEU A 23 -3.40 -11.81 -14.64
CA LEU A 23 -3.07 -12.75 -13.57
C LEU A 23 -3.37 -14.17 -14.04
N ASN A 24 -2.39 -15.05 -13.83
CA ASN A 24 -2.36 -16.38 -14.47
C ASN A 24 -2.48 -17.55 -13.47
N GLY A 25 -3.09 -17.31 -12.30
CA GLY A 25 -3.23 -18.29 -11.24
C GLY A 25 -2.31 -17.94 -10.06
N ILE A 26 -2.66 -16.87 -9.32
CA ILE A 26 -1.95 -16.47 -8.14
C ILE A 26 -2.45 -17.25 -6.93
N ASP A 27 -1.54 -17.98 -6.30
CA ASP A 27 -1.71 -18.55 -4.96
C ASP A 27 -0.82 -17.75 -3.99
N LEU A 28 -1.41 -17.11 -2.98
CA LEU A 28 -0.69 -16.26 -2.06
C LEU A 28 -1.41 -16.16 -0.70
N ASP A 29 -0.67 -16.38 0.38
CA ASP A 29 -1.09 -16.07 1.74
C ASP A 29 -0.51 -14.71 2.15
N ILE A 30 -1.37 -13.81 2.65
CA ILE A 30 -1.01 -12.50 3.20
C ILE A 30 -1.25 -12.55 4.71
N PRO A 31 -0.19 -12.71 5.53
CA PRO A 31 -0.31 -12.84 6.96
C PRO A 31 -0.80 -11.56 7.64
N GLN A 32 -1.39 -11.70 8.83
CA GLN A 32 -1.74 -10.56 9.69
C GLN A 32 -0.53 -9.97 10.42
N GLY A 33 -0.62 -8.67 10.76
CA GLY A 33 0.37 -7.96 11.58
C GLY A 33 1.68 -7.64 10.84
N GLN A 34 1.70 -7.77 9.52
CA GLN A 34 2.89 -7.61 8.69
C GLN A 34 2.67 -6.66 7.53
N ILE A 35 3.77 -6.12 7.02
CA ILE A 35 3.81 -5.44 5.72
C ILE A 35 4.19 -6.48 4.66
N THR A 36 3.24 -6.85 3.81
CA THR A 36 3.50 -7.67 2.63
C THR A 36 3.69 -6.74 1.43
N VAL A 37 4.87 -6.78 0.82
CA VAL A 37 5.18 -5.99 -0.37
C VAL A 37 5.02 -6.83 -1.63
N ILE A 38 4.23 -6.35 -2.57
CA ILE A 38 4.14 -6.90 -3.93
C ILE A 38 5.09 -6.12 -4.82
N LEU A 39 6.15 -6.78 -5.25
CA LEU A 39 7.21 -6.21 -6.08
C LEU A 39 7.15 -6.79 -7.51
N GLY A 40 7.45 -5.98 -8.51
CA GLY A 40 7.54 -6.43 -9.90
C GLY A 40 7.59 -5.27 -10.88
N GLN A 41 7.88 -5.58 -12.14
CA GLN A 41 7.94 -4.60 -13.20
C GLN A 41 6.57 -3.96 -13.47
N SER A 42 6.57 -2.79 -14.15
CA SER A 42 5.32 -2.18 -14.60
C SER A 42 4.55 -3.11 -15.53
N GLY A 43 3.23 -3.18 -15.36
CA GLY A 43 2.36 -4.03 -16.17
C GLY A 43 2.33 -5.53 -15.80
N CYS A 44 3.05 -6.00 -14.77
CA CYS A 44 3.03 -7.42 -14.37
C CYS A 44 1.78 -7.86 -13.57
N GLY A 45 0.81 -6.97 -13.29
CA GLY A 45 -0.45 -7.29 -12.62
C GLY A 45 -0.56 -6.88 -11.14
N LYS A 46 0.41 -6.16 -10.56
CA LYS A 46 0.42 -5.75 -9.13
C LYS A 46 -0.82 -4.98 -8.71
N THR A 47 -1.16 -3.92 -9.44
CA THR A 47 -2.35 -3.09 -9.18
C THR A 47 -3.64 -3.89 -9.30
N THR A 48 -3.72 -4.78 -10.30
CA THR A 48 -4.85 -5.69 -10.48
C THR A 48 -4.98 -6.62 -9.27
N LEU A 49 -3.87 -7.24 -8.84
CA LEU A 49 -3.86 -8.10 -7.66
C LEU A 49 -4.31 -7.34 -6.41
N LEU A 50 -3.80 -6.12 -6.19
CA LEU A 50 -4.20 -5.27 -5.06
C LEU A 50 -5.70 -4.99 -5.07
N ARG A 51 -6.28 -4.63 -6.23
CA ARG A 51 -7.70 -4.33 -6.37
C ARG A 51 -8.58 -5.54 -6.13
N LEU A 52 -8.18 -6.70 -6.65
CA LEU A 52 -8.88 -7.97 -6.41
C LEU A 52 -8.82 -8.36 -4.94
N THR A 53 -7.64 -8.28 -4.33
CA THR A 53 -7.44 -8.56 -2.91
C THR A 53 -8.31 -7.67 -2.04
N GLY A 54 -8.42 -6.39 -2.35
CA GLY A 54 -9.22 -5.43 -1.60
C GLY A 54 -10.71 -5.36 -1.99
N GLY A 55 -11.18 -6.24 -2.88
CA GLY A 55 -12.59 -6.32 -3.27
C GLY A 55 -13.09 -5.16 -4.16
N LEU A 56 -12.18 -4.38 -4.75
CA LEU A 56 -12.54 -3.31 -5.71
C LEU A 56 -12.83 -3.87 -7.11
N GLU A 57 -12.40 -5.10 -7.36
CA GLU A 57 -12.57 -5.78 -8.63
C GLU A 57 -12.80 -7.28 -8.38
N ALA A 58 -13.53 -7.96 -9.25
CA ALA A 58 -13.76 -9.40 -9.18
C ALA A 58 -12.74 -10.17 -10.05
N ALA A 59 -12.24 -11.29 -9.55
CA ALA A 59 -11.45 -12.23 -10.34
C ALA A 59 -12.32 -12.93 -11.40
N ASP A 60 -11.72 -13.33 -12.51
CA ASP A 60 -12.41 -14.14 -13.52
C ASP A 60 -12.55 -15.59 -13.03
N SER A 61 -11.59 -16.06 -12.23
CA SER A 61 -11.65 -17.32 -11.50
C SER A 61 -10.70 -17.33 -10.30
N GLY A 62 -10.89 -18.29 -9.40
CA GLY A 62 -10.19 -18.37 -8.13
C GLY A 62 -10.98 -17.69 -7.01
N GLU A 63 -10.41 -17.68 -5.82
CA GLU A 63 -11.09 -17.21 -4.62
C GLU A 63 -10.19 -16.30 -3.79
N VAL A 64 -10.75 -15.19 -3.30
CA VAL A 64 -10.14 -14.33 -2.27
C VAL A 64 -10.85 -14.60 -0.96
N LEU A 65 -10.13 -15.21 -0.02
CA LEU A 65 -10.66 -15.61 1.29
C LEU A 65 -10.14 -14.66 2.36
N TRP A 66 -11.07 -13.97 3.02
CA TRP A 66 -10.79 -13.11 4.17
C TRP A 66 -11.15 -13.84 5.47
N GLU A 67 -10.28 -13.78 6.46
CA GLU A 67 -10.60 -14.27 7.79
C GLU A 67 -11.26 -13.17 8.63
N GLY A 68 -12.60 -13.22 8.73
CA GLY A 68 -13.41 -12.27 9.50
C GLY A 68 -13.86 -11.03 8.70
N ASN A 69 -14.55 -10.10 9.39
CA ASN A 69 -14.92 -8.79 8.84
C ASN A 69 -13.77 -7.81 9.08
N HIS A 70 -13.27 -7.22 8.02
CA HIS A 70 -12.14 -6.29 8.07
C HIS A 70 -12.51 -4.93 7.49
N LYS A 71 -12.07 -3.90 8.19
CA LYS A 71 -12.13 -2.51 7.74
C LYS A 71 -10.91 -2.25 6.85
N THR A 72 -11.14 -1.95 5.57
CA THR A 72 -10.07 -1.72 4.61
C THR A 72 -9.99 -0.27 4.17
N ALA A 73 -8.79 0.23 3.96
CA ALA A 73 -8.54 1.52 3.32
C ALA A 73 -7.59 1.37 2.14
N PHE A 74 -7.76 2.26 1.15
CA PHE A 74 -6.94 2.30 -0.06
C PHE A 74 -6.19 3.62 -0.18
N VAL A 75 -4.91 3.51 -0.53
CA VAL A 75 -4.08 4.60 -1.02
C VAL A 75 -3.74 4.28 -2.47
N PHE A 76 -4.32 5.03 -3.40
CA PHE A 76 -4.09 4.84 -4.83
C PHE A 76 -2.83 5.59 -5.28
N GLN A 77 -2.25 5.19 -6.39
CA GLN A 77 -1.16 5.88 -7.06
C GLN A 77 -1.52 7.34 -7.37
N GLU A 78 -2.73 7.57 -7.87
CA GLU A 78 -3.33 8.91 -7.91
C GLU A 78 -4.06 9.19 -6.61
N PRO A 79 -3.88 10.35 -5.95
CA PRO A 79 -4.40 10.63 -4.60
C PRO A 79 -5.92 10.55 -4.45
N ARG A 80 -6.69 10.73 -5.53
CA ARG A 80 -8.15 10.69 -5.58
C ARG A 80 -8.80 11.48 -4.44
N LEU A 81 -8.32 12.72 -4.24
CA LEU A 81 -8.92 13.64 -3.28
C LEU A 81 -10.22 14.21 -3.86
N MET A 82 -11.16 14.51 -2.97
CA MET A 82 -12.36 15.27 -3.33
C MET A 82 -11.96 16.72 -3.58
N PRO A 83 -12.05 17.24 -4.83
CA PRO A 83 -11.48 18.54 -5.19
C PRO A 83 -12.19 19.73 -4.52
N TRP A 84 -13.42 19.55 -4.05
CA TRP A 84 -14.23 20.53 -3.34
C TRP A 84 -14.09 20.49 -1.81
N LEU A 85 -13.29 19.56 -1.27
CA LEU A 85 -13.02 19.43 0.16
C LEU A 85 -11.62 19.94 0.47
N THR A 86 -11.46 20.52 1.66
CA THR A 86 -10.14 20.91 2.20
C THR A 86 -9.28 19.69 2.52
N VAL A 87 -8.01 19.90 2.89
CA VAL A 87 -7.15 18.82 3.44
C VAL A 87 -7.82 18.17 4.63
N TRP A 88 -8.29 18.98 5.59
CA TRP A 88 -8.99 18.46 6.77
C TRP A 88 -10.20 17.61 6.39
N ASP A 89 -11.06 18.14 5.56
CA ASP A 89 -12.30 17.46 5.17
C ASP A 89 -12.03 16.19 4.35
N ASN A 90 -10.96 16.17 3.54
CA ASN A 90 -10.50 14.96 2.86
C ASN A 90 -9.99 13.91 3.86
N VAL A 91 -9.24 14.31 4.89
CA VAL A 91 -8.70 13.37 5.91
C VAL A 91 -9.83 12.74 6.72
N VAL A 92 -10.84 13.52 7.11
CA VAL A 92 -11.99 12.98 7.87
C VAL A 92 -13.07 12.37 7.00
N PHE A 93 -12.89 12.38 5.68
CA PHE A 93 -13.86 11.83 4.74
C PHE A 93 -14.08 10.33 4.98
N GLY A 94 -15.30 9.96 5.27
CA GLY A 94 -15.67 8.57 5.61
C GLY A 94 -15.72 8.27 7.11
N LEU A 95 -15.24 9.19 7.97
CA LEU A 95 -15.41 9.07 9.42
C LEU A 95 -16.79 9.58 9.85
N LYS A 96 -17.43 8.85 10.75
CA LYS A 96 -18.63 9.37 11.44
C LYS A 96 -18.24 10.53 12.34
N LYS A 97 -19.15 11.48 12.57
CA LYS A 97 -18.90 12.65 13.45
C LYS A 97 -18.34 12.27 14.82
N ALA A 98 -18.82 11.17 15.41
CA ALA A 98 -18.35 10.67 16.70
C ALA A 98 -16.91 10.09 16.66
N GLU A 99 -16.41 9.75 15.48
CA GLU A 99 -15.06 9.20 15.26
C GLU A 99 -14.04 10.32 14.93
N GLN A 100 -14.50 11.57 14.74
CA GLN A 100 -13.65 12.72 14.38
C GLN A 100 -13.04 13.37 15.61
N ASP A 101 -12.03 12.72 16.18
CA ASP A 101 -11.20 13.31 17.23
C ASP A 101 -10.28 14.38 16.60
N LYS A 102 -10.54 15.65 16.94
CA LYS A 102 -9.84 16.79 16.36
C LYS A 102 -8.34 16.79 16.68
N GLU A 103 -7.97 16.45 17.90
CA GLU A 103 -6.56 16.46 18.32
C GLU A 103 -5.79 15.38 17.58
N LYS A 104 -6.39 14.19 17.45
CA LYS A 104 -5.81 13.06 16.73
C LYS A 104 -5.67 13.34 15.22
N ILE A 105 -6.68 13.94 14.61
CA ILE A 105 -6.64 14.31 13.20
C ILE A 105 -5.58 15.41 12.96
N GLN A 106 -5.52 16.43 13.83
CA GLN A 106 -4.50 17.47 13.75
C GLN A 106 -3.08 16.89 13.87
N ALA A 107 -2.87 16.00 14.83
CA ALA A 107 -1.59 15.31 15.00
C ALA A 107 -1.22 14.49 13.75
N LEU A 108 -2.19 13.80 13.16
CA LEU A 108 -1.97 13.01 11.94
C LEU A 108 -1.61 13.90 10.74
N ILE A 109 -2.30 15.03 10.57
CA ILE A 109 -1.97 16.03 9.52
C ILE A 109 -0.54 16.57 9.73
N GLY A 110 -0.16 16.82 10.99
CA GLY A 110 1.22 17.22 11.34
C GLY A 110 2.24 16.14 11.01
N THR A 111 1.95 14.89 11.34
CA THR A 111 2.80 13.72 11.06
C THR A 111 3.12 13.56 9.57
N VAL A 112 2.14 13.79 8.70
CA VAL A 112 2.38 13.75 7.24
C VAL A 112 2.93 15.08 6.68
N GLY A 113 3.36 16.02 7.54
CA GLY A 113 3.99 17.29 7.16
C GLY A 113 3.05 18.25 6.42
N LEU A 114 1.78 18.31 6.84
CA LEU A 114 0.76 19.19 6.25
C LEU A 114 0.23 20.22 7.25
N SER A 115 0.94 20.48 8.36
CA SER A 115 0.59 21.54 9.31
C SER A 115 0.52 22.90 8.61
N GLY A 116 -0.55 23.65 8.86
CA GLY A 116 -0.83 24.94 8.23
C GLY A 116 -1.57 24.84 6.87
N PHE A 117 -1.77 23.62 6.34
CA PHE A 117 -2.51 23.39 5.09
C PHE A 117 -3.89 22.77 5.30
N GLU A 118 -4.38 22.72 6.54
CA GLU A 118 -5.65 22.07 6.91
C GLU A 118 -6.84 22.61 6.11
N LYS A 119 -6.83 23.89 5.80
CA LYS A 119 -7.89 24.60 5.06
C LYS A 119 -7.63 24.71 3.56
N ALA A 120 -6.48 24.23 3.08
CA ALA A 120 -6.15 24.27 1.66
C ALA A 120 -6.97 23.25 0.86
N TYR A 121 -7.34 23.62 -0.36
CA TYR A 121 -8.00 22.73 -1.32
C TYR A 121 -6.97 21.97 -2.17
N PRO A 122 -7.34 20.81 -2.75
CA PRO A 122 -6.42 20.04 -3.60
C PRO A 122 -5.78 20.83 -4.75
N SER A 123 -6.48 21.82 -5.31
CA SER A 123 -5.94 22.71 -6.35
C SER A 123 -4.75 23.56 -5.89
N GLN A 124 -4.60 23.77 -4.58
CA GLN A 124 -3.54 24.57 -3.95
C GLN A 124 -2.35 23.72 -3.48
N LEU A 125 -2.41 22.38 -3.66
CA LEU A 125 -1.42 21.42 -3.17
C LEU A 125 -0.52 20.92 -4.31
N SER A 126 0.76 20.68 -3.99
CA SER A 126 1.65 19.91 -4.85
C SER A 126 1.20 18.45 -4.98
N GLY A 127 1.71 17.71 -5.96
CA GLY A 127 1.42 16.28 -6.11
C GLY A 127 1.76 15.47 -4.86
N GLY A 128 2.92 15.73 -4.27
CA GLY A 128 3.34 15.08 -3.03
C GLY A 128 2.46 15.43 -1.83
N MET A 129 1.99 16.70 -1.71
CA MET A 129 1.04 17.08 -0.65
C MET A 129 -0.32 16.38 -0.81
N LYS A 130 -0.81 16.25 -2.04
CA LYS A 130 -2.04 15.48 -2.32
C LYS A 130 -1.88 14.03 -1.91
N GLN A 131 -0.75 13.42 -2.22
CA GLN A 131 -0.48 12.03 -1.84
C GLN A 131 -0.41 11.84 -0.34
N ARG A 132 0.26 12.76 0.38
CA ARG A 132 0.31 12.76 1.85
C ARG A 132 -1.08 12.95 2.47
N THR A 133 -1.94 13.76 1.88
CA THR A 133 -3.34 13.90 2.30
C THR A 133 -4.11 12.59 2.13
N ALA A 134 -3.91 11.86 1.01
CA ALA A 134 -4.55 10.57 0.77
C ALA A 134 -4.07 9.49 1.77
N ILE A 135 -2.78 9.50 2.12
CA ILE A 135 -2.23 8.62 3.16
C ILE A 135 -2.85 8.96 4.52
N ALA A 136 -2.90 10.25 4.91
CA ALA A 136 -3.53 10.68 6.15
C ALA A 136 -5.00 10.26 6.22
N ARG A 137 -5.76 10.40 5.13
CA ARG A 137 -7.15 9.93 5.04
C ARG A 137 -7.26 8.42 5.32
N ALA A 138 -6.40 7.62 4.72
CA ALA A 138 -6.40 6.18 4.93
C ALA A 138 -6.07 5.80 6.38
N LEU A 139 -5.09 6.47 6.99
CA LEU A 139 -4.69 6.26 8.38
C LEU A 139 -5.73 6.74 9.39
N ALA A 140 -6.40 7.87 9.11
CA ALA A 140 -7.47 8.40 9.96
C ALA A 140 -8.64 7.44 10.09
N TYR A 141 -8.91 6.66 9.05
CA TYR A 141 -9.97 5.65 9.04
C TYR A 141 -9.69 4.48 9.99
N GLU A 142 -8.46 4.32 10.50
CA GLU A 142 -8.03 3.21 11.39
C GLU A 142 -8.44 1.83 10.85
N PRO A 143 -7.99 1.47 9.66
CA PRO A 143 -8.34 0.21 9.04
C PRO A 143 -7.56 -0.95 9.63
N ASP A 144 -8.13 -2.17 9.52
CA ASP A 144 -7.43 -3.41 9.81
C ASP A 144 -6.43 -3.76 8.71
N PHE A 145 -6.77 -3.40 7.45
CA PHE A 145 -5.92 -3.57 6.27
C PHE A 145 -5.79 -2.27 5.48
N ILE A 146 -4.56 -1.94 5.11
CA ILE A 146 -4.24 -0.81 4.23
C ILE A 146 -3.69 -1.36 2.92
N MET A 147 -4.38 -1.07 1.82
CA MET A 147 -3.97 -1.39 0.46
C MET A 147 -3.31 -0.18 -0.16
N MET A 148 -2.03 -0.27 -0.54
CA MET A 148 -1.24 0.86 -1.06
C MET A 148 -0.69 0.54 -2.44
N ASP A 149 -1.07 1.33 -3.44
CA ASP A 149 -0.61 1.23 -4.82
C ASP A 149 0.40 2.33 -5.13
N GLU A 150 1.68 2.00 -5.11
CA GLU A 150 2.81 2.92 -5.37
C GLU A 150 2.67 4.28 -4.63
N PRO A 151 2.40 4.29 -3.31
CA PRO A 151 1.98 5.50 -2.59
C PRO A 151 3.05 6.58 -2.52
N PHE A 152 4.31 6.25 -2.79
CA PHE A 152 5.43 7.17 -2.66
C PHE A 152 6.02 7.61 -4.01
N ALA A 153 5.43 7.20 -5.14
CA ALA A 153 5.95 7.51 -6.48
C ALA A 153 6.04 9.02 -6.77
N ALA A 154 5.11 9.82 -6.23
CA ALA A 154 5.08 11.27 -6.41
C ALA A 154 5.88 12.08 -5.37
N LEU A 155 6.59 11.42 -4.46
CA LEU A 155 7.34 12.05 -3.37
C LEU A 155 8.82 12.22 -3.73
N ASP A 156 9.40 13.34 -3.30
CA ASP A 156 10.86 13.53 -3.31
C ASP A 156 11.54 12.58 -2.30
N TYR A 157 12.86 12.48 -2.40
CA TYR A 157 13.65 11.54 -1.60
C TYR A 157 13.44 11.71 -0.09
N PHE A 158 13.57 12.93 0.44
CA PHE A 158 13.50 13.17 1.88
C PHE A 158 12.09 12.97 2.43
N THR A 159 11.09 13.44 1.70
CA THR A 159 9.68 13.24 2.07
C THR A 159 9.31 11.75 2.03
N ARG A 160 9.81 11.00 1.04
CA ARG A 160 9.61 9.55 0.94
C ARG A 160 10.18 8.82 2.15
N GLU A 161 11.43 9.12 2.52
CA GLU A 161 12.08 8.52 3.70
C GLU A 161 11.28 8.81 4.99
N GLN A 162 10.83 10.05 5.16
CA GLN A 162 9.99 10.40 6.30
C GLN A 162 8.68 9.62 6.32
N MET A 163 8.00 9.50 5.19
CA MET A 163 6.73 8.77 5.08
C MET A 163 6.90 7.27 5.30
N GLN A 164 8.01 6.67 4.86
CA GLN A 164 8.35 5.28 5.14
C GLN A 164 8.51 5.04 6.64
N LYS A 165 9.25 5.91 7.35
CA LYS A 165 9.41 5.84 8.82
C LYS A 165 8.06 5.95 9.54
N GLU A 166 7.19 6.86 9.10
CA GLU A 166 5.85 7.01 9.70
C GLU A 166 4.95 5.81 9.43
N LEU A 167 5.01 5.23 8.24
CA LEU A 167 4.26 4.02 7.92
C LEU A 167 4.67 2.85 8.82
N LEU A 168 5.97 2.65 9.00
CA LEU A 168 6.52 1.64 9.92
C LEU A 168 6.10 1.90 11.37
N ARG A 169 6.14 3.17 11.83
CA ARG A 169 5.70 3.55 13.17
C ARG A 169 4.22 3.23 13.40
N VAL A 170 3.37 3.61 12.46
CA VAL A 170 1.91 3.34 12.54
C VAL A 170 1.65 1.84 12.54
N GLN A 171 2.30 1.10 11.65
CA GLN A 171 2.17 -0.35 11.57
C GLN A 171 2.55 -1.02 12.90
N LYS A 172 3.69 -0.62 13.49
CA LYS A 172 4.18 -1.16 14.78
C LYS A 172 3.23 -0.90 15.94
N VAL A 173 2.68 0.33 16.03
CA VAL A 173 1.78 0.72 17.13
C VAL A 173 0.40 0.09 17.00
N LYS A 174 -0.13 0.00 15.79
CA LYS A 174 -1.50 -0.46 15.54
C LYS A 174 -1.59 -1.91 15.09
N HIS A 175 -0.46 -2.56 14.82
CA HIS A 175 -0.39 -3.89 14.21
C HIS A 175 -1.24 -4.00 12.93
N SER A 176 -1.35 -2.88 12.20
CA SER A 176 -2.12 -2.83 10.95
C SER A 176 -1.49 -3.74 9.89
N ASN A 177 -2.34 -4.39 9.12
CA ASN A 177 -1.89 -5.19 7.99
C ASN A 177 -1.73 -4.27 6.78
N ILE A 178 -0.59 -4.34 6.10
CA ILE A 178 -0.33 -3.49 4.93
C ILE A 178 0.02 -4.38 3.74
N LEU A 179 -0.74 -4.21 2.66
CA LEU A 179 -0.39 -4.74 1.35
C LEU A 179 0.10 -3.58 0.50
N PHE A 180 1.40 -3.57 0.25
CA PHE A 180 2.12 -2.46 -0.37
C PHE A 180 2.61 -2.86 -1.76
N VAL A 181 2.18 -2.16 -2.79
CA VAL A 181 2.64 -2.38 -4.17
C VAL A 181 3.70 -1.35 -4.51
N THR A 182 4.82 -1.81 -5.05
CA THR A 182 5.89 -0.95 -5.59
C THR A 182 6.67 -1.65 -6.70
N HIS A 183 7.41 -0.86 -7.48
CA HIS A 183 8.45 -1.34 -8.38
C HIS A 183 9.86 -1.08 -7.84
N SER A 184 9.98 -0.42 -6.68
CA SER A 184 11.26 -0.11 -6.04
C SER A 184 11.69 -1.23 -5.11
N ILE A 185 12.83 -1.87 -5.41
CA ILE A 185 13.40 -2.91 -4.56
C ILE A 185 13.81 -2.32 -3.20
N ASP A 186 14.33 -1.10 -3.18
CA ASP A 186 14.76 -0.45 -1.94
C ASP A 186 13.56 -0.18 -1.01
N GLU A 187 12.42 0.26 -1.54
CA GLU A 187 11.18 0.37 -0.76
C GLU A 187 10.75 -0.99 -0.21
N ALA A 188 10.80 -2.04 -1.04
CA ALA A 188 10.43 -3.38 -0.62
C ALA A 188 11.31 -3.90 0.53
N LEU A 189 12.61 -3.64 0.47
CA LEU A 189 13.57 -4.06 1.49
C LEU A 189 13.45 -3.25 2.79
N ILE A 190 13.13 -1.94 2.69
CA ILE A 190 12.96 -1.08 3.86
C ILE A 190 11.66 -1.40 4.60
N LEU A 191 10.57 -1.61 3.85
CA LEU A 191 9.23 -1.70 4.43
C LEU A 191 8.78 -3.13 4.69
N GLY A 192 9.05 -4.05 3.75
CA GLY A 192 8.42 -5.36 3.73
C GLY A 192 8.95 -6.33 4.77
N ASP A 193 8.06 -6.91 5.57
CA ASP A 193 8.38 -8.11 6.36
C ASP A 193 8.34 -9.35 5.47
N ARG A 194 7.62 -9.25 4.36
CA ARG A 194 7.52 -10.27 3.32
C ARG A 194 7.47 -9.58 1.95
N ILE A 195 8.35 -10.01 1.04
CA ILE A 195 8.41 -9.50 -0.33
C ILE A 195 7.96 -10.60 -1.29
N VAL A 196 6.93 -10.31 -2.06
CA VAL A 196 6.35 -11.19 -3.08
C VAL A 196 6.70 -10.63 -4.45
N VAL A 197 7.54 -11.32 -5.18
CA VAL A 197 7.93 -10.91 -6.54
C VAL A 197 6.92 -11.49 -7.54
N ILE A 198 6.29 -10.60 -8.32
CA ILE A 198 5.37 -10.97 -9.40
C ILE A 198 6.03 -10.72 -10.75
N GLU A 199 5.99 -11.76 -11.58
CA GLU A 199 6.44 -11.72 -12.96
C GLU A 199 5.41 -12.40 -13.86
N LYS A 200 5.02 -11.73 -14.96
CA LYS A 200 4.08 -12.25 -15.98
C LYS A 200 2.78 -12.81 -15.39
N GLY A 201 2.25 -12.13 -14.36
CA GLY A 201 0.99 -12.51 -13.71
C GLY A 201 1.07 -13.74 -12.80
N LEU A 202 2.26 -14.16 -12.40
CA LEU A 202 2.51 -15.27 -11.47
C LEU A 202 3.38 -14.82 -10.30
N VAL A 203 3.29 -15.51 -9.16
CA VAL A 203 4.25 -15.36 -8.08
C VAL A 203 5.56 -16.06 -8.49
N LYS A 204 6.61 -15.28 -8.72
CA LYS A 204 7.95 -15.80 -9.05
C LYS A 204 8.61 -16.36 -7.80
N LYS A 205 8.65 -15.58 -6.74
CA LYS A 205 9.31 -15.95 -5.47
C LYS A 205 8.78 -15.11 -4.31
N VAL A 206 8.87 -15.66 -3.13
CA VAL A 206 8.52 -14.99 -1.88
C VAL A 206 9.75 -14.98 -0.98
N TYR A 207 10.09 -13.80 -0.46
CA TYR A 207 11.22 -13.58 0.43
C TYR A 207 10.72 -13.09 1.80
N PRO A 208 10.90 -13.85 2.87
CA PRO A 208 10.75 -13.32 4.23
C PRO A 208 11.92 -12.38 4.54
N VAL A 209 11.65 -11.27 5.23
CA VAL A 209 12.66 -10.34 5.74
C VAL A 209 12.60 -10.39 7.27
N GLU A 210 13.47 -11.19 7.86
CA GLU A 210 13.45 -11.44 9.32
C GLU A 210 14.06 -10.30 10.13
N THR A 211 14.88 -9.45 9.48
CA THR A 211 15.50 -8.30 10.13
C THR A 211 14.45 -7.26 10.51
N PRO A 212 14.37 -6.84 11.80
CA PRO A 212 13.45 -5.78 12.22
C PRO A 212 13.64 -4.50 11.40
N ALA A 213 12.56 -3.79 11.12
CA ALA A 213 12.59 -2.63 10.22
C ALA A 213 13.58 -1.53 10.67
N GLU A 214 13.74 -1.36 11.98
CA GLU A 214 14.67 -0.38 12.58
C GLU A 214 16.14 -0.72 12.37
N GLU A 215 16.46 -2.01 12.12
CA GLU A 215 17.82 -2.52 11.95
C GLU A 215 18.19 -2.70 10.48
N ARG A 216 17.26 -2.42 9.55
CA ARG A 216 17.48 -2.61 8.11
C ARG A 216 18.44 -1.56 7.57
N ASN A 217 19.59 -2.04 7.12
CA ASN A 217 20.57 -1.23 6.42
C ASN A 217 20.85 -1.83 5.04
N LEU A 218 20.42 -1.14 3.99
CA LEU A 218 20.57 -1.60 2.60
C LEU A 218 22.01 -1.70 2.12
N LEU A 219 22.97 -1.16 2.88
CA LEU A 219 24.40 -1.24 2.59
C LEU A 219 25.07 -2.47 3.21
N ASN A 220 24.36 -3.23 4.06
CA ASN A 220 24.88 -4.47 4.64
C ASN A 220 24.90 -5.59 3.58
N ASP A 221 25.91 -6.46 3.66
CA ASP A 221 26.12 -7.57 2.72
C ASP A 221 24.88 -8.47 2.56
N GLY A 222 24.14 -8.72 3.64
CA GLY A 222 22.90 -9.50 3.62
C GLY A 222 21.82 -8.87 2.73
N PHE A 223 21.60 -7.54 2.86
CA PHE A 223 20.64 -6.82 2.03
C PHE A 223 21.11 -6.65 0.59
N ILE A 224 22.43 -6.47 0.38
CA ILE A 224 23.02 -6.44 -0.98
C ILE A 224 22.81 -7.79 -1.67
N SER A 225 23.04 -8.89 -0.96
CA SER A 225 22.81 -10.24 -1.49
C SER A 225 21.33 -10.49 -1.81
N LEU A 226 20.42 -10.12 -0.90
CA LEU A 226 18.98 -10.23 -1.12
C LEU A 226 18.51 -9.39 -2.31
N LYS A 227 19.03 -8.16 -2.44
CA LYS A 227 18.75 -7.29 -3.59
C LYS A 227 19.19 -7.92 -4.91
N ARG A 228 20.38 -8.55 -4.95
CA ARG A 228 20.87 -9.27 -6.14
C ARG A 228 19.97 -10.47 -6.49
N ASP A 229 19.53 -11.22 -5.48
CA ASP A 229 18.66 -12.38 -5.68
C ASP A 229 17.25 -11.99 -6.20
N ILE A 230 16.75 -10.83 -5.80
CA ILE A 230 15.48 -10.29 -6.30
C ILE A 230 15.60 -9.83 -7.76
N ILE A 231 16.77 -9.29 -8.17
CA ILE A 231 17.00 -8.78 -9.53
C ILE A 231 17.14 -9.93 -10.54
N ASN A 232 17.75 -11.07 -10.15
CA ASN A 232 18.00 -12.24 -11.00
C ASN A 232 16.77 -13.17 -11.06
#